data_f3314dd632ebfe490ce0fec2bff6aa3d
#
_entry.id   f3314dd632ebfe490ce0fec2bff6aa3d
#
_cell.length_a   1.000
_cell.length_b   1.000
_cell.length_c   1.000
_cell.angle_alpha   90.00
_cell.angle_beta   90.00
_cell.angle_gamma   90.00
#
_symmetry.space_group_name_H-M   'P 1'
#
loop_
_entity.id
_entity.type
_entity.pdbx_description
1 polymer ?
#
loop_
_entity_poly.entity_id
_entity_poly.type
_entity_poly.pdbx_seq_one_letter_code
_entity_poly.pdbx_strand_id
1 'polypeptide(L)'
;MKPFSRLNRFFNKLPVHLALVVLVVMWLVPTFGVFITSFRTREAVRTTGWWTVFLPSSPKGQQEYNTYCASCHGSNGDAIPQANLSDPKVVDQFTRSASLLAFLKKDVNGGPHLKDPQLPENPRDAQVVLAPVLDYMHILDGETSATAGLHFTLQNYADALVGYKGTGNYLSDCQQSVPSTLAKFSCNFWKDLLNPEGMGQAFLNTVAVAVPSALLPILFAGFAAYAFAWMDFKGRQWLFALLVGLQVVPLQLALVPIARMYTSVGLQDTFLGIWLFHTGFGLPYAIYLMRNFMGGLPKEVFESVYIDGANHWTAFWRLAVPLSLPAIASLWIFQFLWIWNDFLVAKIFLTGHPVLTVQITNLIDPRGGNWHILTGAAFLSFIVPMLVFFGLQRFFVRGMLAGSVKG
;
A
#
# COMPACT_ATOMS: atom_id res chain seq x y z
N MET A 1 -27.12 -46.99 -4.20
CA MET A 1 -27.41 -45.98 -5.25
C MET A 1 -27.30 -44.57 -4.72
N LYS A 2 -26.07 -44.01 -4.46
CA LYS A 2 -25.89 -42.64 -3.97
C LYS A 2 -24.68 -41.85 -4.56
N PRO A 3 -23.99 -42.25 -5.65
CA PRO A 3 -22.92 -41.37 -6.18
C PRO A 3 -23.42 -40.31 -7.16
N PHE A 4 -24.51 -40.57 -7.89
CA PHE A 4 -24.99 -39.65 -8.95
C PHE A 4 -25.58 -38.33 -8.43
N SER A 5 -26.11 -38.29 -7.21
CA SER A 5 -26.68 -37.06 -6.64
C SER A 5 -25.64 -36.04 -6.20
N ARG A 6 -24.41 -36.45 -5.88
CA ARG A 6 -23.32 -35.53 -5.53
C ARG A 6 -22.70 -34.90 -6.79
N LEU A 7 -22.59 -35.67 -7.86
CA LEU A 7 -22.05 -35.20 -9.13
C LEU A 7 -22.98 -34.13 -9.76
N ASN A 8 -24.29 -34.38 -9.76
CA ASN A 8 -25.27 -33.42 -10.28
C ASN A 8 -25.30 -32.11 -9.47
N ARG A 9 -25.13 -32.17 -8.14
CA ARG A 9 -25.02 -30.96 -7.30
C ARG A 9 -23.73 -30.20 -7.56
N PHE A 10 -22.65 -30.89 -7.91
CA PHE A 10 -21.38 -30.27 -8.28
C PHE A 10 -21.51 -29.52 -9.62
N PHE A 11 -22.07 -30.16 -10.64
CA PHE A 11 -22.28 -29.52 -11.95
C PHE A 11 -23.27 -28.34 -11.90
N ASN A 12 -24.32 -28.41 -11.09
CA ASN A 12 -25.26 -27.31 -10.90
C ASN A 12 -24.63 -26.09 -10.19
N LYS A 13 -23.56 -26.30 -9.39
CA LYS A 13 -22.82 -25.22 -8.71
C LYS A 13 -21.58 -24.77 -9.48
N LEU A 14 -21.15 -25.51 -10.50
CA LEU A 14 -19.97 -25.21 -11.28
C LEU A 14 -19.95 -23.79 -11.89
N PRO A 15 -21.07 -23.30 -12.50
CA PRO A 15 -21.09 -21.94 -13.04
C PRO A 15 -20.88 -20.87 -11.97
N VAL A 16 -21.44 -21.07 -10.77
CA VAL A 16 -21.28 -20.16 -9.64
C VAL A 16 -19.83 -20.15 -9.14
N HIS A 17 -19.23 -21.34 -8.99
CA HIS A 17 -17.84 -21.43 -8.58
C HIS A 17 -16.89 -20.85 -9.63
N LEU A 18 -17.16 -21.08 -10.91
CA LEU A 18 -16.38 -20.50 -12.01
C LEU A 18 -16.45 -18.97 -11.99
N ALA A 19 -17.66 -18.42 -11.84
CA ALA A 19 -17.84 -16.97 -11.74
C ALA A 19 -17.10 -16.38 -10.54
N LEU A 20 -17.16 -17.04 -9.38
CA LEU A 20 -16.43 -16.61 -8.18
C LEU A 20 -14.91 -16.66 -8.40
N VAL A 21 -14.38 -17.74 -9.00
CA VAL A 21 -12.96 -17.85 -9.30
C VAL A 21 -12.51 -16.76 -10.27
N VAL A 22 -13.28 -16.51 -11.33
CA VAL A 22 -12.97 -15.45 -12.31
C VAL A 22 -12.94 -14.09 -11.62
N LEU A 23 -13.94 -13.77 -10.79
CA LEU A 23 -13.97 -12.52 -10.03
C LEU A 23 -12.77 -12.39 -9.09
N VAL A 24 -12.46 -13.44 -8.33
CA VAL A 24 -11.31 -13.44 -7.41
C VAL A 24 -10.00 -13.24 -8.17
N VAL A 25 -9.78 -13.96 -9.28
CA VAL A 25 -8.57 -13.82 -10.11
C VAL A 25 -8.49 -12.41 -10.67
N MET A 26 -9.59 -11.87 -11.20
CA MET A 26 -9.62 -10.51 -11.75
C MET A 26 -9.21 -9.43 -10.73
N TRP A 27 -9.56 -9.62 -9.45
CA TRP A 27 -9.16 -8.73 -8.36
C TRP A 27 -7.75 -9.00 -7.83
N LEU A 28 -7.33 -10.28 -7.79
CA LEU A 28 -6.02 -10.65 -7.27
C LEU A 28 -4.88 -10.30 -8.22
N VAL A 29 -5.07 -10.39 -9.54
CA VAL A 29 -4.00 -10.14 -10.53
C VAL A 29 -3.40 -8.75 -10.40
N PRO A 30 -4.15 -7.64 -10.38
CA PRO A 30 -3.58 -6.30 -10.19
C PRO A 30 -2.90 -6.15 -8.82
N THR A 31 -3.54 -6.63 -7.75
CA THR A 31 -3.00 -6.54 -6.38
C THR A 31 -1.69 -7.31 -6.25
N PHE A 32 -1.63 -8.52 -6.83
CA PHE A 32 -0.43 -9.34 -6.87
C PHE A 32 0.67 -8.69 -7.73
N GLY A 33 0.30 -8.06 -8.84
CA GLY A 33 1.23 -7.29 -9.67
C GLY A 33 1.89 -6.13 -8.91
N VAL A 34 1.11 -5.37 -8.14
CA VAL A 34 1.63 -4.31 -7.26
C VAL A 34 2.53 -4.91 -6.18
N PHE A 35 2.13 -6.03 -5.57
CA PHE A 35 2.93 -6.75 -4.57
C PHE A 35 4.29 -7.18 -5.12
N ILE A 36 4.33 -7.86 -6.24
CA ILE A 36 5.60 -8.26 -6.87
C ILE A 36 6.44 -7.02 -7.24
N THR A 37 5.81 -5.97 -7.78
CA THR A 37 6.50 -4.74 -8.17
C THR A 37 7.16 -4.04 -6.98
N SER A 38 6.56 -4.11 -5.80
CA SER A 38 7.10 -3.47 -4.58
C SER A 38 8.44 -4.05 -4.11
N PHE A 39 8.78 -5.28 -4.53
CA PHE A 39 10.06 -5.92 -4.23
C PHE A 39 11.07 -5.83 -5.38
N ARG A 40 10.67 -5.30 -6.54
CA ARG A 40 11.56 -5.25 -7.71
C ARG A 40 12.45 -4.00 -7.65
N THR A 41 13.65 -4.12 -8.19
CA THR A 41 14.58 -3.00 -8.31
C THR A 41 14.01 -1.90 -9.19
N ARG A 42 14.46 -0.66 -8.99
CA ARG A 42 14.06 0.51 -9.79
C ARG A 42 14.20 0.25 -11.30
N GLU A 43 15.31 -0.33 -11.70
CA GLU A 43 15.59 -0.61 -13.11
C GLU A 43 14.62 -1.66 -13.68
N ALA A 44 14.40 -2.76 -12.96
CA ALA A 44 13.47 -3.80 -13.38
C ALA A 44 12.03 -3.28 -13.54
N VAL A 45 11.59 -2.37 -12.64
CA VAL A 45 10.25 -1.78 -12.72
C VAL A 45 10.09 -0.85 -13.92
N ARG A 46 11.17 -0.15 -14.32
CA ARG A 46 11.15 0.78 -15.47
C ARG A 46 11.19 0.09 -16.82
N THR A 47 11.83 -1.08 -16.90
CA THR A 47 12.14 -1.73 -18.18
C THR A 47 11.23 -2.92 -18.50
N THR A 48 10.64 -3.57 -17.49
CA THR A 48 9.87 -4.81 -17.70
C THR A 48 8.60 -4.84 -16.85
N GLY A 49 7.60 -5.63 -17.30
CA GLY A 49 6.36 -5.86 -16.51
C GLY A 49 6.60 -6.81 -15.33
N TRP A 50 5.74 -6.77 -14.31
CA TRP A 50 5.85 -7.63 -13.12
C TRP A 50 5.77 -9.13 -13.43
N TRP A 51 5.10 -9.53 -14.51
CA TRP A 51 4.95 -10.92 -14.94
C TRP A 51 6.25 -11.54 -15.46
N THR A 52 7.24 -10.70 -15.83
CA THR A 52 8.55 -11.20 -16.32
C THR A 52 9.34 -11.93 -15.24
N VAL A 53 8.99 -11.73 -13.96
CA VAL A 53 9.55 -12.50 -12.85
C VAL A 53 9.31 -14.02 -12.97
N PHE A 54 8.24 -14.43 -13.66
CA PHE A 54 7.85 -15.81 -13.86
C PHE A 54 8.26 -16.39 -15.22
N LEU A 55 8.81 -15.54 -16.10
CA LEU A 55 9.25 -15.96 -17.41
C LEU A 55 10.77 -16.17 -17.40
N PRO A 56 11.29 -17.24 -18.01
CA PRO A 56 12.71 -17.34 -18.25
C PRO A 56 13.10 -16.19 -19.19
N SER A 57 13.73 -15.17 -18.68
CA SER A 57 14.25 -14.06 -19.48
C SER A 57 15.71 -14.35 -19.78
N SER A 58 16.09 -14.26 -21.05
CA SER A 58 17.50 -14.11 -21.40
C SER A 58 18.05 -12.87 -20.70
N PRO A 59 19.27 -12.92 -20.16
CA PRO A 59 19.89 -11.77 -19.53
C PRO A 59 19.81 -10.53 -20.43
N LYS A 60 19.55 -9.37 -19.83
CA LYS A 60 19.50 -8.10 -20.58
C LYS A 60 20.83 -7.91 -21.31
N GLY A 61 20.77 -7.57 -22.57
CA GLY A 61 21.95 -7.39 -23.39
C GLY A 61 22.52 -8.67 -24.03
N GLN A 62 22.01 -9.85 -23.67
CA GLN A 62 22.49 -11.11 -24.27
C GLN A 62 22.25 -11.15 -25.79
N GLN A 63 21.13 -10.63 -26.24
CA GLN A 63 20.84 -10.61 -27.69
C GLN A 63 21.76 -9.64 -28.41
N GLU A 64 21.99 -8.48 -27.88
CA GLU A 64 22.90 -7.49 -28.43
C GLU A 64 24.35 -7.99 -28.34
N TYR A 65 24.74 -8.59 -27.21
CA TYR A 65 26.06 -9.22 -27.07
C TYR A 65 26.26 -10.33 -28.11
N ASN A 66 25.29 -11.20 -28.31
CA ASN A 66 25.34 -12.25 -29.31
C ASN A 66 25.46 -11.71 -30.74
N THR A 67 24.86 -10.55 -30.99
CA THR A 67 24.90 -9.89 -32.29
C THR A 67 26.25 -9.23 -32.55
N TYR A 68 26.83 -8.57 -31.55
CA TYR A 68 28.01 -7.70 -31.77
C TYR A 68 29.32 -8.32 -31.26
N CYS A 69 29.29 -9.18 -30.25
CA CYS A 69 30.48 -9.62 -29.53
C CYS A 69 30.73 -11.12 -29.56
N ALA A 70 29.65 -11.94 -29.54
CA ALA A 70 29.79 -13.39 -29.37
C ALA A 70 30.51 -14.10 -30.54
N SER A 71 30.48 -13.55 -31.76
CA SER A 71 31.19 -14.11 -32.93
C SER A 71 32.71 -14.17 -32.71
N CYS A 72 33.27 -13.26 -31.90
CA CYS A 72 34.71 -13.23 -31.60
C CYS A 72 34.99 -13.72 -30.18
N HIS A 73 34.19 -13.27 -29.22
CA HIS A 73 34.43 -13.53 -27.78
C HIS A 73 33.76 -14.81 -27.26
N GLY A 74 32.94 -15.49 -28.08
CA GLY A 74 32.15 -16.64 -27.66
C GLY A 74 30.93 -16.25 -26.83
N SER A 75 30.00 -17.21 -26.64
CA SER A 75 28.77 -16.96 -25.87
C SER A 75 29.01 -16.66 -24.39
N ASN A 76 30.15 -17.09 -23.83
CA ASN A 76 30.56 -16.89 -22.44
C ASN A 76 31.62 -15.81 -22.27
N GLY A 77 32.03 -15.13 -23.33
CA GLY A 77 33.05 -14.06 -23.28
C GLY A 77 34.50 -14.55 -23.12
N ASP A 78 34.76 -15.85 -23.13
CA ASP A 78 36.04 -16.49 -22.77
C ASP A 78 36.86 -17.00 -23.96
N ALA A 79 36.38 -16.80 -25.19
CA ALA A 79 37.03 -17.34 -26.39
C ALA A 79 38.38 -16.68 -26.72
N ILE A 80 38.65 -15.47 -26.23
CA ILE A 80 39.93 -14.75 -26.44
C ILE A 80 40.63 -14.59 -25.07
N PRO A 81 41.70 -15.37 -24.78
CA PRO A 81 42.34 -15.36 -23.45
C PRO A 81 42.91 -13.98 -23.02
N GLN A 82 43.37 -13.16 -23.97
CA GLN A 82 43.92 -11.81 -23.72
C GLN A 82 42.85 -10.73 -23.59
N ALA A 83 41.61 -11.02 -23.98
CA ALA A 83 40.45 -10.13 -23.90
C ALA A 83 39.23 -10.92 -23.38
N ASN A 84 39.44 -11.66 -22.28
CA ASN A 84 38.42 -12.47 -21.65
C ASN A 84 37.39 -11.56 -20.97
N LEU A 85 36.18 -11.50 -21.51
CA LEU A 85 35.07 -10.69 -20.99
C LEU A 85 34.39 -11.31 -19.76
N SER A 86 34.84 -12.48 -19.30
CA SER A 86 34.48 -13.06 -18.01
C SER A 86 35.49 -12.70 -16.91
N ASP A 87 36.55 -11.93 -17.21
CA ASP A 87 37.49 -11.41 -16.21
C ASP A 87 37.09 -9.98 -15.80
N PRO A 88 36.73 -9.75 -14.50
CA PRO A 88 36.38 -8.42 -14.01
C PRO A 88 37.40 -7.35 -14.35
N LYS A 89 38.70 -7.67 -14.36
CA LYS A 89 39.77 -6.71 -14.70
C LYS A 89 39.69 -6.19 -16.13
N VAL A 90 39.06 -6.95 -17.03
CA VAL A 90 38.88 -6.53 -18.43
C VAL A 90 37.62 -5.68 -18.56
N VAL A 91 36.53 -6.05 -17.85
CA VAL A 91 35.21 -5.39 -17.98
C VAL A 91 35.15 -4.09 -17.16
N ASP A 92 35.77 -4.04 -16.00
CA ASP A 92 35.82 -2.84 -15.12
C ASP A 92 36.44 -1.60 -15.77
N GLN A 93 37.19 -1.77 -16.86
CA GLN A 93 37.70 -0.66 -17.66
C GLN A 93 36.55 0.14 -18.31
N PHE A 94 35.39 -0.46 -18.47
CA PHE A 94 34.25 0.11 -19.16
C PHE A 94 33.12 0.44 -18.17
N THR A 95 33.22 1.54 -17.47
CA THR A 95 32.21 2.01 -16.52
C THR A 95 30.96 2.61 -17.18
N ARG A 96 31.03 2.94 -18.47
CA ARG A 96 29.93 3.54 -19.25
C ARG A 96 29.97 3.06 -20.69
N SER A 97 28.81 3.00 -21.33
CA SER A 97 28.69 2.69 -22.77
C SER A 97 29.53 3.62 -23.67
N ALA A 98 29.76 4.87 -23.22
CA ALA A 98 30.64 5.81 -23.92
C ALA A 98 32.11 5.38 -23.90
N SER A 99 32.63 4.83 -22.81
CA SER A 99 34.01 4.31 -22.71
C SER A 99 34.18 3.05 -23.55
N LEU A 100 33.18 2.15 -23.56
CA LEU A 100 33.16 1.01 -24.44
C LEU A 100 33.13 1.41 -25.91
N LEU A 101 32.28 2.38 -26.30
CA LEU A 101 32.23 2.89 -27.68
C LEU A 101 33.57 3.51 -28.12
N ALA A 102 34.22 4.28 -27.22
CA ALA A 102 35.51 4.88 -27.51
C ALA A 102 36.60 3.82 -27.73
N PHE A 103 36.53 2.71 -26.96
CA PHE A 103 37.45 1.58 -27.15
C PHE A 103 37.20 0.85 -28.47
N LEU A 104 35.92 0.56 -28.79
CA LEU A 104 35.53 -0.17 -30.02
C LEU A 104 35.85 0.61 -31.31
N LYS A 105 35.99 1.92 -31.24
CA LYS A 105 36.43 2.79 -32.37
C LYS A 105 37.92 2.80 -32.59
N LYS A 106 38.74 2.26 -31.68
CA LYS A 106 40.19 2.15 -31.90
C LYS A 106 40.48 0.98 -32.81
N ASP A 107 41.43 1.20 -33.71
CA ASP A 107 41.96 0.11 -34.55
C ASP A 107 42.73 -0.88 -33.69
N VAL A 108 42.39 -2.16 -33.83
CA VAL A 108 43.06 -3.28 -33.21
C VAL A 108 43.65 -4.15 -34.31
N ASN A 109 44.99 -4.33 -34.30
CA ASN A 109 45.71 -5.12 -35.31
C ASN A 109 45.48 -4.66 -36.76
N GLY A 110 45.34 -3.36 -37.00
CA GLY A 110 45.26 -2.77 -38.37
C GLY A 110 43.83 -2.76 -38.98
N GLY A 111 42.80 -2.91 -38.18
CA GLY A 111 41.41 -2.78 -38.62
C GLY A 111 40.48 -2.42 -37.48
N PRO A 112 39.22 -2.03 -37.78
CA PRO A 112 38.23 -1.70 -36.77
C PRO A 112 37.91 -2.90 -35.92
N HIS A 113 37.69 -2.69 -34.62
CA HIS A 113 37.42 -3.77 -33.66
C HIS A 113 36.14 -4.56 -34.02
N LEU A 114 35.11 -3.86 -34.52
CA LEU A 114 33.87 -4.49 -35.04
C LEU A 114 33.86 -4.40 -36.56
N LYS A 115 33.85 -5.57 -37.23
CA LYS A 115 33.84 -5.60 -38.70
C LYS A 115 32.41 -5.74 -39.24
N ASP A 116 31.57 -6.56 -38.60
CA ASP A 116 30.18 -6.83 -39.00
C ASP A 116 29.45 -7.56 -37.85
N PRO A 117 28.24 -7.15 -37.43
CA PRO A 117 27.49 -6.00 -37.88
C PRO A 117 28.09 -4.66 -37.37
N GLN A 118 27.96 -3.61 -38.17
CA GLN A 118 28.45 -2.28 -37.79
C GLN A 118 27.51 -1.66 -36.75
N LEU A 119 28.14 -0.97 -35.78
CA LEU A 119 27.38 -0.13 -34.85
C LEU A 119 26.73 1.04 -35.58
N PRO A 120 25.60 1.59 -35.10
CA PRO A 120 25.00 2.79 -35.63
C PRO A 120 26.05 3.93 -35.76
N GLU A 121 26.03 4.66 -36.88
CA GLU A 121 26.97 5.77 -37.14
C GLU A 121 26.82 6.90 -36.13
N ASN A 122 25.59 7.18 -35.71
CA ASN A 122 25.32 8.19 -34.70
C ASN A 122 25.83 7.71 -33.32
N PRO A 123 26.75 8.45 -32.69
CA PRO A 123 27.32 8.06 -31.39
C PRO A 123 26.29 7.87 -30.26
N ARG A 124 25.16 8.56 -30.30
CA ARG A 124 24.09 8.41 -29.30
C ARG A 124 23.35 7.07 -29.47
N ASP A 125 23.05 6.72 -30.72
CA ASP A 125 22.35 5.48 -31.01
C ASP A 125 23.25 4.27 -30.75
N ALA A 126 24.55 4.37 -31.09
CA ALA A 126 25.57 3.38 -30.76
C ALA A 126 25.67 3.16 -29.22
N GLN A 127 25.62 4.21 -28.41
CA GLN A 127 25.65 4.10 -26.95
C GLN A 127 24.38 3.45 -26.40
N VAL A 128 23.23 3.67 -27.02
CA VAL A 128 21.96 3.00 -26.63
C VAL A 128 22.05 1.50 -26.86
N VAL A 129 22.66 1.06 -27.96
CA VAL A 129 22.90 -0.36 -28.27
C VAL A 129 23.95 -0.98 -27.35
N LEU A 130 25.02 -0.24 -27.01
CA LEU A 130 26.12 -0.76 -26.21
C LEU A 130 25.84 -0.76 -24.70
N ALA A 131 24.87 0.01 -24.22
CA ALA A 131 24.54 0.01 -22.81
C ALA A 131 24.09 -1.38 -22.31
N PRO A 132 23.12 -2.06 -22.95
CA PRO A 132 22.75 -3.42 -22.55
C PRO A 132 23.87 -4.46 -22.79
N VAL A 133 24.75 -4.26 -23.78
CA VAL A 133 25.92 -5.14 -23.98
C VAL A 133 26.88 -5.03 -22.80
N LEU A 134 27.15 -3.82 -22.30
CA LEU A 134 27.99 -3.62 -21.13
C LEU A 134 27.38 -4.25 -19.88
N ASP A 135 26.06 -4.07 -19.69
CA ASP A 135 25.32 -4.74 -18.59
C ASP A 135 25.50 -6.27 -18.66
N TYR A 136 25.45 -6.86 -19.86
CA TYR A 136 25.66 -8.29 -20.05
C TYR A 136 27.11 -8.73 -19.82
N MET A 137 28.10 -7.91 -20.19
CA MET A 137 29.50 -8.17 -19.89
C MET A 137 29.75 -8.24 -18.37
N HIS A 138 29.14 -7.37 -17.57
CA HIS A 138 29.21 -7.44 -16.10
C HIS A 138 28.44 -8.64 -15.50
N ILE A 139 27.59 -9.29 -16.28
CA ILE A 139 27.02 -10.59 -15.91
C ILE A 139 28.00 -11.71 -16.19
N LEU A 140 28.72 -11.66 -17.28
CA LEU A 140 29.72 -12.68 -17.64
C LEU A 140 30.92 -12.70 -16.71
N ASP A 141 31.36 -11.55 -16.19
CA ASP A 141 32.45 -11.43 -15.22
C ASP A 141 32.06 -11.82 -13.78
N GLY A 142 30.78 -12.09 -13.56
CA GLY A 142 30.25 -12.52 -12.26
C GLY A 142 29.98 -11.42 -11.26
N GLU A 143 30.23 -10.14 -11.60
CA GLU A 143 29.87 -9.02 -10.71
C GLU A 143 28.36 -8.83 -10.56
N THR A 144 27.62 -9.07 -11.62
CA THR A 144 26.17 -9.09 -11.62
C THR A 144 25.68 -10.52 -11.81
N SER A 145 25.03 -11.10 -10.81
CA SER A 145 24.46 -12.42 -10.93
C SER A 145 23.54 -12.49 -12.15
N ALA A 146 23.84 -13.40 -13.08
CA ALA A 146 23.04 -13.71 -14.28
C ALA A 146 21.65 -14.30 -13.96
N THR A 147 21.26 -14.31 -12.71
CA THR A 147 19.91 -14.66 -12.31
C THR A 147 18.96 -13.57 -12.81
N ALA A 148 18.58 -13.68 -14.08
CA ALA A 148 17.33 -13.15 -14.61
C ALA A 148 16.15 -13.81 -13.84
N GLY A 149 16.18 -13.75 -12.53
CA GLY A 149 15.24 -14.32 -11.61
C GLY A 149 15.13 -13.35 -10.46
N LEU A 150 14.04 -13.23 -9.89
CA LEU A 150 13.68 -12.83 -8.53
C LEU A 150 14.72 -11.97 -7.75
N HIS A 151 15.28 -10.91 -8.33
CA HIS A 151 15.99 -9.91 -7.54
C HIS A 151 14.98 -9.13 -6.71
N PHE A 152 14.55 -9.76 -5.60
CA PHE A 152 13.72 -9.10 -4.62
C PHE A 152 14.57 -8.24 -3.71
N THR A 153 14.15 -7.00 -3.55
CA THR A 153 14.77 -6.04 -2.63
C THR A 153 13.76 -5.49 -1.65
N LEU A 154 14.19 -5.26 -0.42
CA LEU A 154 13.43 -4.51 0.58
C LEU A 154 13.79 -3.02 0.60
N GLN A 155 14.70 -2.59 -0.28
CA GLN A 155 15.17 -1.21 -0.34
C GLN A 155 14.03 -0.22 -0.61
N ASN A 156 13.09 -0.58 -1.49
CA ASN A 156 11.93 0.26 -1.79
C ASN A 156 11.11 0.60 -0.55
N TYR A 157 11.01 -0.34 0.39
CA TYR A 157 10.32 -0.13 1.67
C TYR A 157 11.11 0.76 2.62
N ALA A 158 12.43 0.58 2.67
CA ALA A 158 13.29 1.46 3.47
C ALA A 158 13.27 2.89 2.93
N ASP A 159 13.42 3.06 1.61
CA ASP A 159 13.38 4.36 0.93
C ASP A 159 12.04 5.06 1.14
N ALA A 160 10.92 4.31 1.06
CA ALA A 160 9.59 4.84 1.32
C ALA A 160 9.44 5.29 2.78
N LEU A 161 9.87 4.45 3.75
CA LEU A 161 9.72 4.72 5.19
C LEU A 161 10.46 5.98 5.62
N VAL A 162 11.69 6.17 5.14
CA VAL A 162 12.53 7.33 5.52
C VAL A 162 12.37 8.55 4.60
N GLY A 163 11.64 8.41 3.48
CA GLY A 163 11.48 9.49 2.50
C GLY A 163 12.76 9.81 1.75
N TYR A 164 13.53 8.78 1.39
CA TYR A 164 14.81 8.94 0.72
C TYR A 164 14.66 9.47 -0.72
N LYS A 165 15.38 10.53 -1.05
CA LYS A 165 15.34 11.21 -2.36
C LYS A 165 16.68 11.20 -3.11
N GLY A 166 17.66 10.43 -2.65
CA GLY A 166 18.98 10.31 -3.27
C GLY A 166 18.97 9.60 -4.63
N THR A 167 20.10 9.59 -5.28
CA THR A 167 20.30 8.90 -6.57
C THR A 167 20.47 7.39 -6.43
N GLY A 168 20.95 6.93 -5.26
CA GLY A 168 21.09 5.53 -4.89
C GLY A 168 19.85 4.99 -4.15
N ASN A 169 20.08 4.31 -3.07
CA ASN A 169 19.05 3.90 -2.10
C ASN A 169 19.55 4.16 -0.67
N TYR A 170 18.62 4.29 0.28
CA TYR A 170 18.94 4.64 1.66
C TYR A 170 19.96 3.69 2.29
N LEU A 171 19.78 2.38 2.10
CA LEU A 171 20.66 1.38 2.71
C LEU A 171 22.08 1.40 2.15
N SER A 172 22.24 1.58 0.82
CA SER A 172 23.58 1.65 0.19
C SER A 172 24.33 2.92 0.54
N ASP A 173 23.64 4.05 0.54
CA ASP A 173 24.28 5.33 0.84
C ASP A 173 24.66 5.44 2.32
N CYS A 174 23.87 4.83 3.20
CA CYS A 174 24.21 4.65 4.60
C CYS A 174 25.46 3.79 4.81
N GLN A 175 25.64 2.74 4.02
CA GLN A 175 26.80 1.85 4.13
C GLN A 175 28.11 2.51 3.66
N GLN A 176 28.05 3.37 2.65
CA GLN A 176 29.21 4.07 2.12
C GLN A 176 29.73 5.19 3.03
N SER A 177 28.86 5.76 3.87
CA SER A 177 29.22 6.89 4.74
C SER A 177 30.03 6.50 5.97
N VAL A 178 30.21 5.18 6.27
CA VAL A 178 30.86 4.73 7.53
C VAL A 178 31.77 3.52 7.32
N PRO A 179 33.11 3.68 7.51
CA PRO A 179 34.11 2.63 7.22
C PRO A 179 34.21 1.49 8.23
N SER A 180 33.38 1.34 9.25
CA SER A 180 33.53 0.31 10.28
C SER A 180 32.35 -0.64 10.41
N THR A 181 32.65 -1.93 10.64
CA THR A 181 31.68 -3.05 10.71
C THR A 181 30.61 -2.92 11.80
N LEU A 182 30.84 -2.11 12.84
CA LEU A 182 29.87 -1.82 13.91
C LEU A 182 28.96 -0.63 13.60
N ALA A 183 29.32 0.18 12.62
CA ALA A 183 28.62 1.41 12.25
C ALA A 183 27.58 1.22 11.13
N LYS A 184 27.33 0.00 10.66
CA LYS A 184 26.28 -0.34 9.68
C LYS A 184 24.87 0.08 10.10
N PHE A 185 24.67 0.41 11.38
CA PHE A 185 23.42 0.96 11.95
C PHE A 185 23.53 2.43 12.36
N SER A 186 24.59 3.14 11.95
CA SER A 186 24.83 4.53 12.36
C SER A 186 24.07 5.57 11.56
N CYS A 187 23.39 5.21 10.48
CA CYS A 187 22.25 6.00 10.05
C CYS A 187 21.22 5.87 11.18
N ASN A 188 20.83 6.97 11.79
CA ASN A 188 19.83 6.97 12.85
C ASN A 188 18.47 6.60 12.25
N PHE A 189 18.27 5.32 11.90
CA PHE A 189 17.03 4.83 11.28
C PHE A 189 15.78 5.33 12.00
N TRP A 190 15.79 5.37 13.33
CA TRP A 190 14.69 5.88 14.13
C TRP A 190 14.46 7.39 13.94
N LYS A 191 15.53 8.17 13.79
CA LYS A 191 15.44 9.60 13.48
C LYS A 191 14.95 9.81 12.05
N ASP A 192 15.49 9.02 11.13
CA ASP A 192 15.15 9.11 9.72
C ASP A 192 13.73 8.58 9.44
N LEU A 193 13.24 7.63 10.23
CA LEU A 193 11.85 7.15 10.20
C LEU A 193 10.85 8.27 10.56
N LEU A 194 11.25 9.23 11.38
CA LEU A 194 10.44 10.40 11.74
C LEU A 194 10.62 11.59 10.78
N ASN A 195 11.26 11.37 9.64
CA ASN A 195 11.37 12.38 8.58
C ASN A 195 9.96 12.76 8.09
N PRO A 196 9.60 14.07 8.07
CA PRO A 196 8.29 14.53 7.58
C PRO A 196 7.99 14.14 6.12
N GLU A 197 9.02 13.88 5.32
CA GLU A 197 8.88 13.44 3.93
C GLU A 197 8.74 11.93 3.78
N GLY A 198 8.92 11.16 4.85
CA GLY A 198 8.84 9.72 4.90
C GLY A 198 7.46 9.18 5.26
N MET A 199 7.23 7.92 4.88
CA MET A 199 6.00 7.20 5.25
C MET A 199 5.93 6.89 6.75
N GLY A 200 7.07 6.84 7.46
CA GLY A 200 7.10 6.55 8.90
C GLY A 200 6.39 7.62 9.71
N GLN A 201 6.69 8.89 9.48
CA GLN A 201 5.99 10.01 10.12
C GLN A 201 4.51 10.05 9.69
N ALA A 202 4.23 9.85 8.40
CA ALA A 202 2.86 9.83 7.89
C ALA A 202 2.04 8.67 8.49
N PHE A 203 2.66 7.55 8.81
CA PHE A 203 2.03 6.44 9.52
C PHE A 203 1.58 6.85 10.93
N LEU A 204 2.44 7.51 11.69
CA LEU A 204 2.10 8.01 13.04
C LEU A 204 0.97 9.03 12.98
N ASN A 205 1.01 9.95 12.01
CA ASN A 205 -0.06 10.91 11.78
C ASN A 205 -1.39 10.20 11.46
N THR A 206 -1.34 9.15 10.62
CA THR A 206 -2.54 8.36 10.28
C THR A 206 -3.12 7.65 11.50
N VAL A 207 -2.29 7.06 12.35
CA VAL A 207 -2.73 6.45 13.61
C VAL A 207 -3.35 7.49 14.54
N ALA A 208 -2.69 8.65 14.69
CA ALA A 208 -3.17 9.77 15.50
C ALA A 208 -4.52 10.34 15.00
N VAL A 209 -4.77 10.26 13.69
CA VAL A 209 -6.07 10.64 13.11
C VAL A 209 -7.08 9.50 13.25
N ALA A 210 -6.74 8.29 12.78
CA ALA A 210 -7.70 7.21 12.61
C ALA A 210 -8.26 6.65 13.92
N VAL A 211 -7.40 6.50 14.95
CA VAL A 211 -7.84 5.90 16.21
C VAL A 211 -8.84 6.79 16.96
N PRO A 212 -8.55 8.06 17.25
CA PRO A 212 -9.53 8.91 17.93
C PRO A 212 -10.76 9.18 17.07
N SER A 213 -10.60 9.44 15.78
CA SER A 213 -11.73 9.71 14.87
C SER A 213 -12.65 8.49 14.67
N ALA A 214 -12.16 7.28 14.87
CA ALA A 214 -13.02 6.09 14.87
C ALA A 214 -13.69 5.83 16.21
N LEU A 215 -13.03 6.14 17.34
CA LEU A 215 -13.55 5.90 18.67
C LEU A 215 -14.57 6.95 19.12
N LEU A 216 -14.33 8.23 18.86
CA LEU A 216 -15.20 9.31 19.31
C LEU A 216 -16.64 9.20 18.82
N PRO A 217 -16.92 8.99 17.50
CA PRO A 217 -18.30 8.86 17.04
C PRO A 217 -19.01 7.65 17.66
N ILE A 218 -18.29 6.54 17.92
CA ILE A 218 -18.87 5.35 18.52
C ILE A 218 -19.24 5.59 19.99
N LEU A 219 -18.36 6.26 20.73
CA LEU A 219 -18.60 6.61 22.12
C LEU A 219 -19.87 7.47 22.25
N PHE A 220 -19.95 8.56 21.49
CA PHE A 220 -21.12 9.45 21.51
C PHE A 220 -22.37 8.77 20.95
N ALA A 221 -22.21 7.97 19.88
CA ALA A 221 -23.33 7.21 19.33
C ALA A 221 -23.87 6.16 20.28
N GLY A 222 -23.03 5.56 21.14
CA GLY A 222 -23.46 4.60 22.14
C GLY A 222 -24.50 5.19 23.10
N PHE A 223 -24.21 6.37 23.65
CA PHE A 223 -25.14 7.07 24.53
C PHE A 223 -26.42 7.50 23.80
N ALA A 224 -26.27 8.12 22.63
CA ALA A 224 -27.42 8.58 21.86
C ALA A 224 -28.31 7.40 21.41
N ALA A 225 -27.70 6.32 20.90
CA ALA A 225 -28.41 5.13 20.46
C ALA A 225 -29.20 4.47 21.60
N TYR A 226 -28.59 4.39 22.78
CA TYR A 226 -29.29 3.88 23.96
C TYR A 226 -30.49 4.77 24.32
N ALA A 227 -30.32 6.11 24.34
CA ALA A 227 -31.42 7.02 24.61
C ALA A 227 -32.55 6.86 23.57
N PHE A 228 -32.22 6.78 22.29
CA PHE A 228 -33.21 6.55 21.22
C PHE A 228 -33.85 5.17 21.25
N ALA A 229 -33.21 4.15 21.81
CA ALA A 229 -33.74 2.80 21.88
C ALA A 229 -34.61 2.58 23.14
N TRP A 230 -34.15 3.05 24.31
CA TRP A 230 -34.67 2.62 25.62
C TRP A 230 -35.23 3.72 26.50
N MET A 231 -35.08 4.99 26.12
CA MET A 231 -35.62 6.10 26.89
C MET A 231 -36.76 6.78 26.16
N ASP A 232 -37.79 7.17 26.91
CA ASP A 232 -38.94 7.91 26.41
C ASP A 232 -38.76 9.40 26.69
N PHE A 233 -38.65 10.20 25.62
CA PHE A 233 -38.57 11.67 25.71
C PHE A 233 -39.33 12.34 24.56
N LYS A 234 -39.77 13.57 24.79
CA LYS A 234 -40.50 14.34 23.79
C LYS A 234 -39.64 14.65 22.58
N GLY A 235 -40.18 14.40 21.39
CA GLY A 235 -39.48 14.67 20.12
C GLY A 235 -38.50 13.60 19.66
N ARG A 236 -38.39 12.45 20.36
CA ARG A 236 -37.47 11.35 20.03
C ARG A 236 -37.51 10.96 18.54
N GLN A 237 -38.69 10.79 17.98
CA GLN A 237 -38.86 10.35 16.57
C GLN A 237 -38.38 11.43 15.59
N TRP A 238 -38.73 12.69 15.84
CA TRP A 238 -38.34 13.80 14.97
C TRP A 238 -36.82 14.04 15.00
N LEU A 239 -36.23 13.98 16.19
CA LEU A 239 -34.79 14.13 16.35
C LEU A 239 -34.04 12.97 15.66
N PHE A 240 -34.53 11.76 15.77
CA PHE A 240 -33.95 10.61 15.10
C PHE A 240 -34.11 10.73 13.56
N ALA A 241 -35.27 11.14 13.07
CA ALA A 241 -35.50 11.37 11.65
C ALA A 241 -34.57 12.48 11.10
N LEU A 242 -34.36 13.56 11.85
CA LEU A 242 -33.43 14.62 11.50
C LEU A 242 -32.00 14.08 11.38
N LEU A 243 -31.54 13.30 12.36
CA LEU A 243 -30.20 12.67 12.34
C LEU A 243 -30.00 11.76 11.14
N VAL A 244 -31.00 10.95 10.80
CA VAL A 244 -30.98 10.11 9.61
C VAL A 244 -30.95 10.97 8.33
N GLY A 245 -31.73 12.08 8.30
CA GLY A 245 -31.76 13.02 7.20
C GLY A 245 -30.41 13.71 6.94
N LEU A 246 -29.63 13.98 7.97
CA LEU A 246 -28.29 14.56 7.85
C LEU A 246 -27.30 13.68 7.07
N GLN A 247 -27.52 12.36 7.01
CA GLN A 247 -26.68 11.46 6.22
C GLN A 247 -26.77 11.69 4.72
N VAL A 248 -27.82 12.37 4.24
CA VAL A 248 -28.00 12.71 2.82
C VAL A 248 -27.04 13.81 2.36
N VAL A 249 -26.50 14.59 3.31
CA VAL A 249 -25.58 15.68 2.96
C VAL A 249 -24.24 15.10 2.50
N PRO A 250 -23.85 15.32 1.23
CA PRO A 250 -22.58 14.83 0.74
C PRO A 250 -21.41 15.50 1.47
N LEU A 251 -20.50 14.69 2.03
CA LEU A 251 -19.34 15.18 2.77
C LEU A 251 -18.53 16.19 1.96
N GLN A 252 -18.38 15.96 0.65
CA GLN A 252 -17.60 16.80 -0.25
C GLN A 252 -18.14 18.24 -0.34
N LEU A 253 -19.43 18.44 -0.25
CA LEU A 253 -20.03 19.78 -0.26
C LEU A 253 -19.73 20.58 1.01
N ALA A 254 -19.55 19.89 2.13
CA ALA A 254 -19.28 20.50 3.42
C ALA A 254 -17.81 20.84 3.66
N LEU A 255 -16.88 20.23 2.89
CA LEU A 255 -15.43 20.37 3.13
C LEU A 255 -14.97 21.82 3.13
N VAL A 256 -15.24 22.58 2.07
CA VAL A 256 -14.74 23.95 1.93
C VAL A 256 -15.39 24.91 2.95
N PRO A 257 -16.72 24.91 3.16
CA PRO A 257 -17.34 25.74 4.19
C PRO A 257 -16.79 25.47 5.60
N ILE A 258 -16.63 24.19 5.97
CA ILE A 258 -16.12 23.83 7.30
C ILE A 258 -14.64 24.17 7.44
N ALA A 259 -13.81 23.96 6.39
CA ALA A 259 -12.41 24.36 6.41
C ALA A 259 -12.24 25.87 6.64
N ARG A 260 -13.06 26.69 6.00
CA ARG A 260 -13.08 28.16 6.25
C ARG A 260 -13.46 28.50 7.68
N MET A 261 -14.49 27.83 8.21
CA MET A 261 -14.90 28.01 9.61
C MET A 261 -13.76 27.57 10.55
N TYR A 262 -13.10 26.44 10.29
CA TYR A 262 -11.98 25.95 11.12
C TYR A 262 -10.79 26.90 11.09
N THR A 263 -10.49 27.51 9.96
CA THR A 263 -9.47 28.55 9.86
C THR A 263 -9.79 29.74 10.77
N SER A 264 -11.06 30.19 10.80
CA SER A 264 -11.45 31.35 11.63
C SER A 264 -11.39 31.08 13.14
N VAL A 265 -11.53 29.83 13.57
CA VAL A 265 -11.49 29.44 14.99
C VAL A 265 -10.17 28.73 15.40
N GLY A 266 -9.18 28.68 14.50
CA GLY A 266 -7.86 28.09 14.80
C GLY A 266 -7.83 26.56 14.88
N LEU A 267 -8.82 25.86 14.30
CA LEU A 267 -8.87 24.40 14.25
C LEU A 267 -8.28 23.80 12.97
N GLN A 268 -8.00 24.64 11.96
CA GLN A 268 -7.33 24.21 10.73
C GLN A 268 -5.91 23.72 11.05
N ASP A 269 -5.47 22.65 10.39
CA ASP A 269 -4.17 22.02 10.55
C ASP A 269 -3.89 21.49 11.98
N THR A 270 -4.96 21.08 12.68
CA THR A 270 -4.86 20.46 14.01
C THR A 270 -5.51 19.07 14.03
N PHE A 271 -4.95 18.17 14.83
CA PHE A 271 -5.55 16.85 15.05
C PHE A 271 -6.96 16.96 15.66
N LEU A 272 -7.20 17.92 16.53
CA LEU A 272 -8.52 18.15 17.12
C LEU A 272 -9.55 18.50 16.04
N GLY A 273 -9.18 19.37 15.09
CA GLY A 273 -10.06 19.77 13.99
C GLY A 273 -10.50 18.56 13.16
N ILE A 274 -9.56 17.70 12.74
CA ILE A 274 -9.91 16.53 11.93
C ILE A 274 -10.68 15.47 12.73
N TRP A 275 -10.42 15.30 14.03
CA TRP A 275 -11.22 14.42 14.91
C TRP A 275 -12.67 14.88 15.01
N LEU A 276 -12.89 16.18 15.21
CA LEU A 276 -14.24 16.74 15.26
C LEU A 276 -14.97 16.62 13.92
N PHE A 277 -14.26 16.81 12.81
CA PHE A 277 -14.84 16.65 11.48
C PHE A 277 -15.32 15.21 11.24
N HIS A 278 -14.46 14.23 11.43
CA HIS A 278 -14.81 12.82 11.26
C HIS A 278 -15.89 12.36 12.26
N THR A 279 -15.86 12.90 13.49
CA THR A 279 -16.89 12.61 14.49
C THR A 279 -18.23 13.16 14.02
N GLY A 280 -18.30 14.41 13.58
CA GLY A 280 -19.53 15.04 13.11
C GLY A 280 -20.19 14.30 11.96
N PHE A 281 -19.39 13.86 10.95
CA PHE A 281 -19.91 13.12 9.80
C PHE A 281 -20.18 11.64 10.10
N GLY A 282 -19.40 11.03 10.99
CA GLY A 282 -19.58 9.62 11.37
C GLY A 282 -20.74 9.39 12.34
N LEU A 283 -21.08 10.40 13.17
CA LEU A 283 -22.03 10.27 14.27
C LEU A 283 -23.44 9.89 13.83
N PRO A 284 -24.09 10.49 12.82
CA PRO A 284 -25.44 10.14 12.41
C PRO A 284 -25.56 8.67 12.00
N TYR A 285 -24.61 8.17 11.22
CA TYR A 285 -24.57 6.78 10.80
C TYR A 285 -24.34 5.83 11.97
N ALA A 286 -23.40 6.16 12.85
CA ALA A 286 -23.11 5.39 14.04
C ALA A 286 -24.33 5.28 14.97
N ILE A 287 -25.05 6.39 15.20
CA ILE A 287 -26.30 6.41 15.99
C ILE A 287 -27.36 5.52 15.35
N TYR A 288 -27.55 5.67 14.03
CA TYR A 288 -28.53 4.86 13.29
C TYR A 288 -28.27 3.36 13.44
N LEU A 289 -27.05 2.91 13.20
CA LEU A 289 -26.71 1.48 13.31
C LEU A 289 -26.83 0.96 14.75
N MET A 290 -26.26 1.68 15.71
CA MET A 290 -26.26 1.25 17.10
C MET A 290 -27.67 1.26 17.69
N ARG A 291 -28.49 2.27 17.36
CA ARG A 291 -29.90 2.32 17.79
C ARG A 291 -30.70 1.14 17.26
N ASN A 292 -30.52 0.79 16.00
CA ASN A 292 -31.23 -0.36 15.43
C ASN A 292 -30.80 -1.68 16.08
N PHE A 293 -29.51 -1.82 16.40
CA PHE A 293 -29.01 -2.99 17.10
C PHE A 293 -29.52 -3.04 18.56
N MET A 294 -29.35 -1.95 19.31
CA MET A 294 -29.77 -1.87 20.72
C MET A 294 -31.29 -2.01 20.88
N GLY A 295 -32.09 -1.48 19.93
CA GLY A 295 -33.52 -1.60 19.90
C GLY A 295 -34.02 -2.99 19.56
N GLY A 296 -33.15 -3.87 19.03
CA GLY A 296 -33.44 -5.30 18.79
C GLY A 296 -33.06 -6.21 19.96
N LEU A 297 -32.50 -5.69 21.05
CA LEU A 297 -32.22 -6.50 22.24
C LEU A 297 -33.51 -6.91 22.96
N PRO A 298 -33.54 -8.08 23.63
CA PRO A 298 -34.74 -8.56 24.34
C PRO A 298 -35.19 -7.60 25.42
N LYS A 299 -36.43 -7.17 25.37
CA LYS A 299 -37.02 -6.23 26.35
C LYS A 299 -37.07 -6.81 27.76
N GLU A 300 -37.36 -8.08 27.84
CA GLU A 300 -37.51 -8.83 29.10
C GLU A 300 -36.24 -8.72 29.97
N VAL A 301 -35.05 -8.70 29.33
CA VAL A 301 -33.77 -8.56 30.03
C VAL A 301 -33.63 -7.16 30.65
N PHE A 302 -34.08 -6.11 29.95
CA PHE A 302 -34.05 -4.75 30.48
C PHE A 302 -35.11 -4.52 31.54
N GLU A 303 -36.32 -5.04 31.34
CA GLU A 303 -37.43 -4.95 32.31
C GLU A 303 -37.07 -5.61 33.65
N SER A 304 -36.45 -6.81 33.62
CA SER A 304 -36.01 -7.49 34.85
C SER A 304 -35.01 -6.66 35.65
N VAL A 305 -34.04 -6.02 34.97
CA VAL A 305 -33.02 -5.19 35.63
C VAL A 305 -33.60 -3.90 36.19
N TYR A 306 -34.62 -3.32 35.56
CA TYR A 306 -35.32 -2.17 36.10
C TYR A 306 -36.20 -2.55 37.32
N ILE A 307 -36.80 -3.73 37.33
CA ILE A 307 -37.52 -4.27 38.49
C ILE A 307 -36.54 -4.44 39.66
N ASP A 308 -35.31 -4.87 39.41
CA ASP A 308 -34.24 -4.98 40.41
C ASP A 308 -33.69 -3.61 40.86
N GLY A 309 -34.29 -2.50 40.42
CA GLY A 309 -33.97 -1.14 40.86
C GLY A 309 -32.77 -0.48 40.14
N ALA A 310 -32.27 -1.04 39.04
CA ALA A 310 -31.22 -0.42 38.27
C ALA A 310 -31.70 0.83 37.52
N ASN A 311 -30.88 1.85 37.49
CA ASN A 311 -31.11 3.06 36.68
C ASN A 311 -30.59 2.88 35.24
N HIS A 312 -30.91 3.83 34.35
CA HIS A 312 -30.48 3.79 32.96
C HIS A 312 -28.97 3.74 32.79
N TRP A 313 -28.19 4.37 33.68
CA TRP A 313 -26.73 4.34 33.65
C TRP A 313 -26.16 2.93 33.88
N THR A 314 -26.73 2.24 34.89
CA THR A 314 -26.36 0.84 35.18
C THR A 314 -26.78 -0.09 34.05
N ALA A 315 -28.01 0.05 33.53
CA ALA A 315 -28.47 -0.72 32.38
C ALA A 315 -27.65 -0.49 31.12
N PHE A 316 -27.23 0.74 30.87
CA PHE A 316 -26.31 1.08 29.74
C PHE A 316 -24.98 0.33 29.84
N TRP A 317 -24.25 0.48 30.93
CA TRP A 317 -22.91 -0.07 31.06
C TRP A 317 -22.88 -1.56 31.31
N ARG A 318 -23.84 -2.12 32.05
CA ARG A 318 -23.87 -3.56 32.43
C ARG A 318 -24.63 -4.45 31.47
N LEU A 319 -25.51 -3.87 30.66
CA LEU A 319 -26.31 -4.64 29.70
C LEU A 319 -26.14 -4.17 28.28
N ALA A 320 -26.51 -2.93 27.94
CA ALA A 320 -26.58 -2.47 26.57
C ALA A 320 -25.22 -2.54 25.89
N VAL A 321 -24.14 -2.03 26.52
CA VAL A 321 -22.79 -2.05 25.96
C VAL A 321 -22.26 -3.47 25.80
N PRO A 322 -22.25 -4.37 26.81
CA PRO A 322 -21.77 -5.74 26.64
C PRO A 322 -22.54 -6.54 25.60
N LEU A 323 -23.86 -6.43 25.56
CA LEU A 323 -24.70 -7.13 24.58
C LEU A 323 -24.48 -6.56 23.15
N SER A 324 -24.12 -5.28 23.04
CA SER A 324 -23.86 -4.61 21.76
C SER A 324 -22.40 -4.70 21.29
N LEU A 325 -21.50 -5.34 22.02
CA LEU A 325 -20.08 -5.45 21.65
C LEU A 325 -19.84 -5.93 20.20
N PRO A 326 -20.58 -6.92 19.66
CA PRO A 326 -20.40 -7.33 18.26
C PRO A 326 -20.74 -6.21 17.27
N ALA A 327 -21.79 -5.42 17.53
CA ALA A 327 -22.17 -4.29 16.69
C ALA A 327 -21.18 -3.12 16.83
N ILE A 328 -20.75 -2.82 18.05
CA ILE A 328 -19.72 -1.81 18.35
C ILE A 328 -18.42 -2.13 17.62
N ALA A 329 -17.95 -3.38 17.71
CA ALA A 329 -16.72 -3.81 17.05
C ALA A 329 -16.83 -3.74 15.52
N SER A 330 -17.97 -4.14 14.95
CA SER A 330 -18.21 -4.06 13.50
C SER A 330 -18.21 -2.60 13.04
N LEU A 331 -18.91 -1.72 13.76
CA LEU A 331 -18.94 -0.29 13.45
C LEU A 331 -17.57 0.34 13.55
N TRP A 332 -16.78 -0.04 14.57
CA TRP A 332 -15.40 0.46 14.73
C TRP A 332 -14.52 0.06 13.55
N ILE A 333 -14.61 -1.19 13.08
CA ILE A 333 -13.85 -1.65 11.91
C ILE A 333 -14.20 -0.80 10.68
N PHE A 334 -15.49 -0.59 10.40
CA PHE A 334 -15.91 0.21 9.25
C PHE A 334 -15.43 1.66 9.36
N GLN A 335 -15.61 2.28 10.53
CA GLN A 335 -15.21 3.65 10.77
C GLN A 335 -13.69 3.81 10.68
N PHE A 336 -12.94 2.87 11.27
CA PHE A 336 -11.49 2.86 11.19
C PHE A 336 -11.00 2.72 9.74
N LEU A 337 -11.53 1.74 8.99
CA LEU A 337 -11.14 1.54 7.59
C LEU A 337 -11.49 2.73 6.71
N TRP A 338 -12.63 3.36 6.94
CA TRP A 338 -13.03 4.57 6.22
C TRP A 338 -12.06 5.71 6.47
N ILE A 339 -11.72 5.99 7.72
CA ILE A 339 -10.80 7.08 8.10
C ILE A 339 -9.36 6.76 7.68
N TRP A 340 -8.91 5.52 7.86
CA TRP A 340 -7.56 5.10 7.45
C TRP A 340 -7.30 5.35 5.97
N ASN A 341 -8.31 5.12 5.13
CA ASN A 341 -8.21 5.31 3.69
C ASN A 341 -8.61 6.74 3.25
N ASP A 342 -8.96 7.63 4.19
CA ASP A 342 -9.32 8.98 3.82
C ASP A 342 -8.11 9.75 3.28
N PHE A 343 -8.32 10.37 2.14
CA PHE A 343 -7.36 11.24 1.48
C PHE A 343 -7.84 12.69 1.49
N LEU A 344 -9.12 12.88 1.18
CA LEU A 344 -9.64 14.19 0.83
C LEU A 344 -9.78 15.09 2.04
N VAL A 345 -10.34 14.57 3.14
CA VAL A 345 -10.47 15.32 4.38
C VAL A 345 -9.10 15.63 4.93
N ALA A 346 -8.23 14.63 5.02
CA ALA A 346 -6.87 14.82 5.53
C ALA A 346 -6.08 15.85 4.72
N LYS A 347 -6.19 15.83 3.38
CA LYS A 347 -5.51 16.79 2.51
C LYS A 347 -5.96 18.22 2.71
N ILE A 348 -7.23 18.42 3.06
CA ILE A 348 -7.82 19.75 3.25
C ILE A 348 -7.60 20.26 4.67
N PHE A 349 -7.78 19.41 5.68
CA PHE A 349 -7.78 19.81 7.09
C PHE A 349 -6.44 19.66 7.80
N LEU A 350 -5.48 18.89 7.26
CA LEU A 350 -4.22 18.56 7.94
C LEU A 350 -3.03 18.68 6.97
N THR A 351 -2.74 19.91 6.54
CA THR A 351 -1.73 20.18 5.51
C THR A 351 -0.29 20.04 6.01
N GLY A 352 -0.02 20.42 7.26
CA GLY A 352 1.30 20.34 7.89
C GLY A 352 1.65 18.97 8.48
N HIS A 353 0.67 18.06 8.57
CA HIS A 353 0.85 16.71 9.13
C HIS A 353 0.30 15.65 8.17
N PRO A 354 0.95 15.40 7.03
CA PRO A 354 0.41 14.50 6.02
C PRO A 354 0.19 13.09 6.59
N VAL A 355 -0.98 12.52 6.28
CA VAL A 355 -1.30 11.11 6.55
C VAL A 355 -0.80 10.22 5.41
N LEU A 356 -0.82 8.89 5.59
CA LEU A 356 -0.30 7.92 4.62
C LEU A 356 -0.86 8.14 3.20
N THR A 357 -2.15 8.31 3.06
CA THR A 357 -2.81 8.51 1.77
C THR A 357 -2.36 9.79 1.06
N VAL A 358 -2.13 10.85 1.81
CA VAL A 358 -1.59 12.12 1.28
C VAL A 358 -0.12 11.94 0.94
N GLN A 359 0.67 11.29 1.79
CA GLN A 359 2.10 11.09 1.58
C GLN A 359 2.38 10.20 0.36
N ILE A 360 1.59 9.17 0.10
CA ILE A 360 1.70 8.37 -1.13
C ILE A 360 1.59 9.26 -2.38
N THR A 361 0.67 10.24 -2.39
CA THR A 361 0.56 11.16 -3.53
C THR A 361 1.76 12.08 -3.68
N ASN A 362 2.44 12.42 -2.59
CA ASN A 362 3.67 13.21 -2.61
C ASN A 362 4.88 12.44 -3.17
N LEU A 363 4.82 11.09 -3.17
CA LEU A 363 5.84 10.23 -3.77
C LEU A 363 5.68 10.09 -5.29
N ILE A 364 4.58 10.55 -5.88
CA ILE A 364 4.36 10.47 -7.32
C ILE A 364 5.32 11.41 -8.03
N ASP A 365 6.23 10.83 -8.82
CA ASP A 365 7.07 11.59 -9.74
C ASP A 365 6.31 11.81 -11.06
N PRO A 366 6.10 13.07 -11.50
CA PRO A 366 5.44 13.37 -12.78
C PRO A 366 6.12 12.72 -14.00
N ARG A 367 7.40 12.36 -13.88
CA ARG A 367 8.18 11.67 -14.92
C ARG A 367 8.13 10.15 -14.81
N GLY A 368 7.36 9.59 -13.87
CA GLY A 368 7.22 8.15 -13.67
C GLY A 368 8.45 7.46 -13.06
N GLY A 369 9.34 8.21 -12.39
CA GLY A 369 10.62 7.69 -11.89
C GLY A 369 10.52 6.80 -10.64
N ASN A 370 9.47 6.94 -9.84
CA ASN A 370 9.38 6.40 -8.47
C ASN A 370 8.36 5.26 -8.28
N TRP A 371 7.97 4.57 -9.35
CA TRP A 371 6.98 3.48 -9.25
C TRP A 371 7.36 2.39 -8.26
N HIS A 372 8.63 2.04 -8.14
CA HIS A 372 9.14 1.03 -7.20
C HIS A 372 8.91 1.45 -5.73
N ILE A 373 9.17 2.73 -5.39
CA ILE A 373 8.91 3.28 -4.04
C ILE A 373 7.41 3.42 -3.80
N LEU A 374 6.66 3.91 -4.80
CA LEU A 374 5.21 4.10 -4.72
C LEU A 374 4.47 2.79 -4.44
N THR A 375 4.85 1.70 -5.10
CA THR A 375 4.25 0.38 -4.86
C THR A 375 4.59 -0.15 -3.47
N GLY A 376 5.83 0.04 -2.99
CA GLY A 376 6.23 -0.28 -1.62
C GLY A 376 5.43 0.52 -0.58
N ALA A 377 5.28 1.83 -0.78
CA ALA A 377 4.49 2.72 0.07
C ALA A 377 3.01 2.32 0.11
N ALA A 378 2.42 1.98 -1.04
CA ALA A 378 1.04 1.50 -1.12
C ALA A 378 0.83 0.21 -0.32
N PHE A 379 1.78 -0.73 -0.39
CA PHE A 379 1.72 -1.95 0.42
C PHE A 379 1.86 -1.68 1.91
N LEU A 380 2.77 -0.79 2.33
CA LEU A 380 2.91 -0.38 3.74
C LEU A 380 1.58 0.18 4.27
N SER A 381 0.89 1.01 3.49
CA SER A 381 -0.39 1.58 3.91
C SER A 381 -1.50 0.54 4.03
N PHE A 382 -1.44 -0.54 3.25
CA PHE A 382 -2.43 -1.61 3.24
C PHE A 382 -2.28 -2.62 4.38
N ILE A 383 -1.08 -2.78 4.94
CA ILE A 383 -0.80 -3.79 5.99
C ILE A 383 -1.71 -3.60 7.21
N VAL A 384 -1.88 -2.36 7.70
CA VAL A 384 -2.67 -2.12 8.92
C VAL A 384 -4.16 -2.40 8.73
N PRO A 385 -4.84 -1.90 7.68
CA PRO A 385 -6.21 -2.30 7.37
C PRO A 385 -6.39 -3.80 7.31
N MET A 386 -5.46 -4.51 6.69
CA MET A 386 -5.49 -5.96 6.57
C MET A 386 -5.37 -6.65 7.94
N LEU A 387 -4.42 -6.22 8.78
CA LEU A 387 -4.26 -6.76 10.13
C LEU A 387 -5.48 -6.50 11.02
N VAL A 388 -6.05 -5.29 10.96
CA VAL A 388 -7.27 -4.93 11.68
C VAL A 388 -8.45 -5.79 11.21
N PHE A 389 -8.62 -5.94 9.89
CA PHE A 389 -9.68 -6.77 9.33
C PHE A 389 -9.55 -8.24 9.77
N PHE A 390 -8.38 -8.86 9.56
CA PHE A 390 -8.17 -10.26 9.93
C PHE A 390 -8.25 -10.50 11.44
N GLY A 391 -7.77 -9.57 12.25
CA GLY A 391 -7.87 -9.66 13.71
C GLY A 391 -9.31 -9.61 14.23
N LEU A 392 -10.15 -8.83 13.55
CA LEU A 392 -11.51 -8.54 14.00
C LEU A 392 -12.62 -9.17 13.13
N GLN A 393 -12.28 -9.90 12.05
CA GLN A 393 -13.25 -10.47 11.10
C GLN A 393 -14.36 -11.30 11.76
N ARG A 394 -14.06 -11.99 12.86
CA ARG A 394 -15.07 -12.76 13.62
C ARG A 394 -16.22 -11.91 14.18
N PHE A 395 -15.91 -10.68 14.58
CA PHE A 395 -16.91 -9.72 15.05
C PHE A 395 -17.72 -9.13 13.91
N PHE A 396 -17.04 -8.85 12.79
CA PHE A 396 -17.64 -8.38 11.55
C PHE A 396 -18.73 -9.33 11.04
N VAL A 397 -18.42 -10.62 10.91
CA VAL A 397 -19.38 -11.64 10.43
C VAL A 397 -20.59 -11.76 11.39
N ARG A 398 -20.36 -11.76 12.70
CA ARG A 398 -21.43 -11.82 13.70
C ARG A 398 -22.31 -10.58 13.70
N GLY A 399 -21.71 -9.39 13.57
CA GLY A 399 -22.44 -8.13 13.55
C GLY A 399 -23.36 -7.99 12.32
N MET A 400 -22.89 -8.42 11.13
CA MET A 400 -23.71 -8.41 9.92
C MET A 400 -24.87 -9.42 9.97
N LEU A 401 -24.61 -10.61 10.50
CA LEU A 401 -25.64 -11.67 10.60
C LEU A 401 -26.72 -11.32 11.62
N ALA A 402 -26.37 -10.64 12.70
CA ALA A 402 -27.35 -10.22 13.71
C ALA A 402 -28.39 -9.21 13.18
N GLY A 403 -28.05 -8.46 12.12
CA GLY A 403 -28.99 -7.56 11.42
C GLY A 403 -29.82 -8.24 10.33
N SER A 404 -29.48 -9.44 9.90
CA SER A 404 -30.10 -10.12 8.76
C SER A 404 -31.06 -11.24 9.14
N VAL A 405 -31.02 -11.72 10.39
CA VAL A 405 -31.95 -12.76 10.88
C VAL A 405 -33.14 -12.11 11.59
N LYS A 406 -34.10 -11.64 10.80
CA LYS A 406 -35.51 -11.56 11.18
C LYS A 406 -36.17 -12.78 10.58
N GLY A 407 -36.17 -13.87 11.32
CA GLY A 407 -36.97 -15.02 11.05
C GLY A 407 -37.84 -15.24 12.23
#